data_a26b19cca7a0316c83345734f1fde9e8
#
_entry.id   a26b19cca7a0316c83345734f1fde9e8
#
_cell.length_a   1.000
_cell.length_b   1.000
_cell.length_c   1.000
_cell.angle_alpha   90.00
_cell.angle_beta   90.00
_cell.angle_gamma   90.00
#
_symmetry.space_group_name_H-M   'P 1'
#
loop_
_entity.id
_entity.type
_entity.pdbx_description
1 polymer ?
#
loop_
_entity_poly.entity_id
_entity_poly.type
_entity_poly.pdbx_seq_one_letter_code
_entity_poly.pdbx_strand_id
1 'polypeptide(L)'
;MNSITIGQYYPADSLIHRMDPRVKITGAFLLLIGAFLIESVPGLIFSLLFLGVITALSKVPFRHMIRSLRGIVVILAIAVIFNIFMVPGNAILTLGALTVTDAGLIKAGYMFFRLTYIVAGTSLMTYTTTPVRLTEGLERIFAPLSLIKVPVREIAMIMSIALRFIPVLGEEAQKIKTAQMSRGADFESGNILVRAKSMVPVLVPLFVSAFRRADELSLAMESRCYDPSAKRGSMKPLRFGLRDGLAFLCLGAYMGIMVTIRVLI
;
A
#
# COMPACT_ATOMS: atom_id res chain seq x y z
N MET A 1 -11.87 -10.20 20.22
CA MET A 1 -11.31 -8.83 20.25
C MET A 1 -10.42 -8.68 19.03
N ASN A 2 -10.92 -8.03 17.98
CA ASN A 2 -10.11 -7.77 16.79
C ASN A 2 -9.19 -6.59 17.12
N SER A 3 -7.94 -6.90 17.45
CA SER A 3 -6.88 -5.87 17.51
C SER A 3 -6.83 -5.16 16.15
N ILE A 4 -6.97 -3.85 16.15
CA ILE A 4 -6.80 -3.03 14.95
C ILE A 4 -5.33 -3.15 14.57
N THR A 5 -5.00 -4.14 13.75
CA THR A 5 -3.66 -4.29 13.17
C THR A 5 -3.52 -3.24 12.07
N ILE A 6 -2.86 -2.14 12.40
CA ILE A 6 -2.52 -1.11 11.43
C ILE A 6 -1.40 -1.64 10.54
N GLY A 7 -1.77 -1.89 9.29
CA GLY A 7 -0.87 -2.44 8.28
C GLY A 7 -0.89 -3.97 8.24
N GLN A 8 -0.77 -4.50 7.05
CA GLN A 8 -0.70 -5.95 6.80
C GLN A 8 0.74 -6.47 6.90
N TYR A 9 1.58 -5.85 7.76
CA TYR A 9 2.97 -6.28 7.92
C TYR A 9 3.04 -7.72 8.43
N TYR A 10 3.78 -8.56 7.72
CA TYR A 10 4.05 -9.94 8.11
C TYR A 10 5.45 -10.03 8.72
N PRO A 11 5.60 -10.32 10.02
CA PRO A 11 6.89 -10.40 10.67
C PRO A 11 7.63 -11.66 10.21
N ALA A 12 8.55 -11.52 9.27
CA ALA A 12 9.45 -12.57 8.83
C ALA A 12 10.87 -12.02 8.71
N ASP A 13 11.85 -12.88 8.96
CA ASP A 13 13.25 -12.55 8.78
C ASP A 13 13.71 -13.00 7.39
N SER A 14 13.75 -12.05 6.44
CA SER A 14 14.19 -12.28 5.08
C SER A 14 15.10 -11.15 4.57
N LEU A 15 15.79 -11.41 3.47
CA LEU A 15 16.63 -10.41 2.82
C LEU A 15 15.82 -9.14 2.49
N ILE A 16 14.59 -9.32 2.00
CA ILE A 16 13.72 -8.21 1.62
C ILE A 16 13.26 -7.41 2.84
N HIS A 17 12.93 -8.06 3.96
CA HIS A 17 12.53 -7.35 5.19
C HIS A 17 13.64 -6.44 5.73
N ARG A 18 14.90 -6.82 5.56
CA ARG A 18 16.07 -6.08 6.03
C ARG A 18 16.54 -4.97 5.09
N MET A 19 15.98 -4.86 3.88
CA MET A 19 16.31 -3.80 2.91
C MET A 19 15.81 -2.44 3.36
N ASP A 20 16.49 -1.38 2.87
CA ASP A 20 16.06 0.00 3.08
C ASP A 20 14.65 0.24 2.48
N PRO A 21 13.74 0.91 3.22
CA PRO A 21 12.39 1.19 2.73
C PRO A 21 12.38 2.02 1.43
N ARG A 22 13.39 2.83 1.15
CA ARG A 22 13.50 3.58 -0.12
C ARG A 22 13.59 2.63 -1.31
N VAL A 23 14.40 1.58 -1.20
CA VAL A 23 14.57 0.58 -2.27
C VAL A 23 13.27 -0.15 -2.54
N LYS A 24 12.51 -0.46 -1.48
CA LYS A 24 11.22 -1.14 -1.60
C LYS A 24 10.15 -0.26 -2.25
N ILE A 25 10.10 1.02 -1.86
CA ILE A 25 9.16 1.98 -2.45
C ILE A 25 9.48 2.20 -3.93
N THR A 26 10.75 2.49 -4.26
CA THR A 26 11.18 2.65 -5.66
C THR A 26 11.02 1.37 -6.44
N GLY A 27 11.30 0.21 -5.84
CA GLY A 27 11.08 -1.10 -6.43
C GLY A 27 9.61 -1.37 -6.75
N ALA A 28 8.69 -1.11 -5.81
CA ALA A 28 7.25 -1.24 -6.05
C ALA A 28 6.79 -0.32 -7.19
N PHE A 29 7.32 0.89 -7.26
CA PHE A 29 7.01 1.84 -8.33
C PHE A 29 7.55 1.38 -9.70
N LEU A 30 8.77 0.85 -9.73
CA LEU A 30 9.36 0.28 -10.96
C LEU A 30 8.61 -0.98 -11.41
N LEU A 31 8.17 -1.84 -10.49
CA LEU A 31 7.31 -2.98 -10.81
C LEU A 31 5.98 -2.52 -11.43
N LEU A 32 5.39 -1.45 -10.91
CA LEU A 32 4.17 -0.86 -11.46
C LEU A 32 4.42 -0.35 -12.89
N ILE A 33 5.50 0.39 -13.14
CA ILE A 33 5.87 0.83 -14.50
C ILE A 33 6.13 -0.38 -15.40
N GLY A 34 6.86 -1.39 -14.91
CA GLY A 34 7.13 -2.63 -15.63
C GLY A 34 5.85 -3.36 -16.04
N ALA A 35 4.80 -3.31 -15.24
CA ALA A 35 3.51 -3.91 -15.58
C ALA A 35 2.88 -3.30 -16.84
N PHE A 36 3.07 -2.00 -17.08
CA PHE A 36 2.59 -1.34 -18.30
C PHE A 36 3.40 -1.68 -19.55
N LEU A 37 4.63 -2.19 -19.37
CA LEU A 37 5.47 -2.66 -20.47
C LEU A 37 5.13 -4.09 -20.93
N ILE A 38 4.24 -4.79 -20.22
CA ILE A 38 3.83 -6.16 -20.55
C ILE A 38 2.84 -6.10 -21.72
N GLU A 39 3.31 -6.34 -22.92
CA GLU A 39 2.51 -6.43 -24.15
C GLU A 39 2.76 -7.73 -24.93
N SER A 40 3.77 -8.52 -24.51
CA SER A 40 4.17 -9.77 -25.14
C SER A 40 4.22 -10.93 -24.16
N VAL A 41 4.07 -12.16 -24.67
CA VAL A 41 4.14 -13.39 -23.84
C VAL A 41 5.50 -13.52 -23.13
N PRO A 42 6.65 -13.30 -23.78
CA PRO A 42 7.95 -13.34 -23.08
C PRO A 42 8.06 -12.33 -21.95
N GLY A 43 7.56 -11.10 -22.14
CA GLY A 43 7.55 -10.06 -21.11
C GLY A 43 6.67 -10.47 -19.90
N LEU A 44 5.55 -11.11 -20.16
CA LEU A 44 4.67 -11.63 -19.12
C LEU A 44 5.34 -12.73 -18.30
N ILE A 45 5.94 -13.74 -18.98
CA ILE A 45 6.63 -14.85 -18.31
C ILE A 45 7.78 -14.31 -17.45
N PHE A 46 8.59 -13.41 -18.01
CA PHE A 46 9.71 -12.81 -17.29
C PHE A 46 9.26 -12.03 -16.05
N SER A 47 8.19 -11.23 -16.16
CA SER A 47 7.66 -10.46 -15.05
C SER A 47 7.11 -11.35 -13.94
N LEU A 48 6.38 -12.42 -14.29
CA LEU A 48 5.86 -13.39 -13.33
C LEU A 48 6.98 -14.16 -12.62
N LEU A 49 8.02 -14.55 -13.36
CA LEU A 49 9.19 -15.22 -12.79
C LEU A 49 9.93 -14.29 -11.82
N PHE A 50 10.14 -13.04 -12.20
CA PHE A 50 10.78 -12.03 -11.36
C PHE A 50 9.99 -11.80 -10.06
N LEU A 51 8.67 -11.62 -10.16
CA LEU A 51 7.80 -11.48 -8.99
C LEU A 51 7.81 -12.73 -8.12
N GLY A 52 7.82 -13.92 -8.72
CA GLY A 52 7.92 -15.20 -8.02
C GLY A 52 9.21 -15.32 -7.22
N VAL A 53 10.36 -14.93 -7.81
CA VAL A 53 11.67 -14.91 -7.12
C VAL A 53 11.64 -13.94 -5.94
N ILE A 54 11.14 -12.71 -6.13
CA ILE A 54 11.06 -11.73 -5.04
C ILE A 54 10.15 -12.24 -3.93
N THR A 55 9.01 -12.85 -4.26
CA THR A 55 8.08 -13.42 -3.29
C THR A 55 8.73 -14.55 -2.50
N ALA A 56 9.44 -15.46 -3.15
CA ALA A 56 10.18 -16.54 -2.49
C ALA A 56 11.25 -16.00 -1.54
N LEU A 57 12.03 -15.00 -1.98
CA LEU A 57 13.04 -14.33 -1.16
C LEU A 57 12.44 -13.56 0.02
N SER A 58 11.19 -13.11 -0.07
CA SER A 58 10.50 -12.40 1.01
C SER A 58 10.05 -13.31 2.14
N LYS A 59 9.96 -14.62 1.91
CA LYS A 59 9.41 -15.62 2.86
C LYS A 59 7.96 -15.30 3.29
N VAL A 60 7.24 -14.50 2.52
CA VAL A 60 5.81 -14.23 2.76
C VAL A 60 5.02 -15.42 2.23
N PRO A 61 4.14 -16.04 3.03
CA PRO A 61 3.31 -17.16 2.55
C PRO A 61 2.42 -16.75 1.37
N PHE A 62 2.43 -17.53 0.31
CA PHE A 62 1.64 -17.28 -0.90
C PHE A 62 0.15 -17.07 -0.63
N ARG A 63 -0.36 -17.69 0.43
CA ARG A 63 -1.73 -17.51 0.91
C ARG A 63 -2.10 -16.05 1.24
N HIS A 64 -1.12 -15.25 1.73
CA HIS A 64 -1.34 -13.82 2.00
C HIS A 64 -1.45 -13.03 0.71
N MET A 65 -0.68 -13.39 -0.31
CA MET A 65 -0.76 -12.76 -1.64
C MET A 65 -2.11 -13.04 -2.31
N ILE A 66 -2.61 -14.30 -2.25
CA ILE A 66 -3.95 -14.63 -2.75
C ILE A 66 -5.03 -13.85 -1.97
N ARG A 67 -4.84 -13.65 -0.67
CA ARG A 67 -5.80 -12.88 0.14
C ARG A 67 -5.85 -11.41 -0.29
N SER A 68 -4.74 -10.79 -0.68
CA SER A 68 -4.75 -9.41 -1.18
C SER A 68 -5.50 -9.27 -2.51
N LEU A 69 -5.49 -10.31 -3.35
CA LEU A 69 -6.24 -10.31 -4.60
C LEU A 69 -7.76 -10.35 -4.39
N ARG A 70 -8.24 -10.92 -3.26
CA ARG A 70 -9.68 -10.97 -2.97
C ARG A 70 -10.32 -9.59 -2.93
N GLY A 71 -9.60 -8.56 -2.48
CA GLY A 71 -10.10 -7.18 -2.41
C GLY A 71 -10.38 -6.57 -3.77
N ILE A 72 -9.75 -7.07 -4.84
CA ILE A 72 -9.88 -6.53 -6.21
C ILE A 72 -10.55 -7.50 -7.19
N VAL A 73 -11.00 -8.68 -6.73
CA VAL A 73 -11.60 -9.70 -7.60
C VAL A 73 -12.76 -9.13 -8.42
N VAL A 74 -13.60 -8.29 -7.82
CA VAL A 74 -14.74 -7.67 -8.52
C VAL A 74 -14.25 -6.74 -9.64
N ILE A 75 -13.28 -5.87 -9.34
CA ILE A 75 -12.70 -4.94 -10.34
C ILE A 75 -12.01 -5.72 -11.45
N LEU A 76 -11.28 -6.78 -11.09
CA LEU A 76 -10.58 -7.65 -12.01
C LEU A 76 -11.57 -8.38 -12.92
N ALA A 77 -12.67 -8.92 -12.38
CA ALA A 77 -13.73 -9.56 -13.16
C ALA A 77 -14.37 -8.57 -14.13
N ILE A 78 -14.72 -7.37 -13.67
CA ILE A 78 -15.26 -6.31 -14.53
C ILE A 78 -14.28 -5.98 -15.66
N ALA A 79 -13.01 -5.74 -15.36
CA ALA A 79 -12.01 -5.39 -16.36
C ALA A 79 -11.83 -6.50 -17.42
N VAL A 80 -11.80 -7.76 -16.99
CA VAL A 80 -11.71 -8.93 -17.88
C VAL A 80 -12.96 -9.03 -18.79
N ILE A 81 -14.16 -8.93 -18.21
CA ILE A 81 -15.41 -8.96 -18.95
C ILE A 81 -15.47 -7.85 -20.00
N PHE A 82 -15.15 -6.61 -19.62
CA PHE A 82 -15.11 -5.49 -20.57
C PHE A 82 -14.14 -5.75 -21.72
N ASN A 83 -12.94 -6.26 -21.45
CA ASN A 83 -11.98 -6.54 -22.51
C ASN A 83 -12.45 -7.66 -23.45
N ILE A 84 -13.14 -8.69 -22.96
CA ILE A 84 -13.66 -9.78 -23.80
C ILE A 84 -14.69 -9.29 -24.81
N PHE A 85 -15.59 -8.37 -24.39
CA PHE A 85 -16.72 -7.94 -25.21
C PHE A 85 -16.50 -6.65 -25.98
N MET A 86 -15.64 -5.75 -25.51
CA MET A 86 -15.47 -4.42 -26.12
C MET A 86 -14.28 -4.31 -27.06
N VAL A 87 -13.36 -5.27 -27.06
CA VAL A 87 -12.20 -5.21 -27.93
C VAL A 87 -12.58 -5.77 -29.31
N PRO A 88 -12.45 -4.98 -30.41
CA PRO A 88 -12.74 -5.46 -31.75
C PRO A 88 -11.70 -6.51 -32.21
N GLY A 89 -12.17 -7.56 -32.90
CA GLY A 89 -11.35 -8.65 -33.41
C GLY A 89 -12.20 -9.65 -34.19
N ASN A 90 -11.61 -10.81 -34.57
CA ASN A 90 -12.36 -11.88 -35.20
C ASN A 90 -13.34 -12.50 -34.20
N ALA A 91 -14.60 -12.58 -34.57
CA ALA A 91 -15.63 -13.16 -33.71
C ALA A 91 -15.44 -14.67 -33.58
N ILE A 92 -15.17 -15.16 -32.36
CA ILE A 92 -15.13 -16.60 -32.05
C ILE A 92 -16.55 -17.08 -31.71
N LEU A 93 -17.29 -16.27 -30.96
CA LEU A 93 -18.65 -16.59 -30.53
C LEU A 93 -19.52 -15.33 -30.54
N THR A 94 -20.69 -15.40 -31.17
CA THR A 94 -21.65 -14.32 -31.20
C THR A 94 -22.86 -14.69 -30.33
N LEU A 95 -23.09 -13.95 -29.26
CA LEU A 95 -24.23 -14.09 -28.35
C LEU A 95 -25.15 -12.86 -28.53
N GLY A 96 -25.91 -12.86 -29.64
CA GLY A 96 -26.78 -11.71 -29.96
C GLY A 96 -25.99 -10.43 -30.23
N ALA A 97 -26.16 -9.42 -29.39
CA ALA A 97 -25.44 -8.14 -29.49
C ALA A 97 -24.00 -8.16 -28.93
N LEU A 98 -23.61 -9.21 -28.23
CA LEU A 98 -22.29 -9.36 -27.63
C LEU A 98 -21.45 -10.35 -28.44
N THR A 99 -20.28 -9.93 -28.87
CA THR A 99 -19.33 -10.75 -29.63
C THR A 99 -18.07 -11.00 -28.79
N VAL A 100 -17.74 -12.26 -28.58
CA VAL A 100 -16.44 -12.65 -28.00
C VAL A 100 -15.44 -12.73 -29.14
N THR A 101 -14.37 -11.94 -29.03
CA THR A 101 -13.33 -11.87 -30.05
C THR A 101 -12.03 -12.54 -29.58
N ASP A 102 -11.22 -13.04 -30.49
CA ASP A 102 -9.90 -13.60 -30.23
C ASP A 102 -8.96 -12.56 -29.59
N ALA A 103 -8.92 -11.36 -30.17
CA ALA A 103 -8.15 -10.24 -29.65
C ALA A 103 -8.62 -9.80 -28.24
N GLY A 104 -9.94 -9.86 -28.01
CA GLY A 104 -10.54 -9.56 -26.71
C GLY A 104 -10.11 -10.55 -25.64
N LEU A 105 -10.08 -11.85 -25.96
CA LEU A 105 -9.67 -12.89 -25.02
C LEU A 105 -8.18 -12.76 -24.64
N ILE A 106 -7.32 -12.52 -25.64
CA ILE A 106 -5.87 -12.31 -25.41
C ILE A 106 -5.64 -11.06 -24.56
N LYS A 107 -6.28 -9.93 -24.88
CA LYS A 107 -6.16 -8.68 -24.09
C LYS A 107 -6.72 -8.84 -22.68
N ALA A 108 -7.83 -9.56 -22.52
CA ALA A 108 -8.37 -9.88 -21.20
C ALA A 108 -7.39 -10.70 -20.36
N GLY A 109 -6.68 -11.66 -20.96
CA GLY A 109 -5.62 -12.41 -20.31
C GLY A 109 -4.47 -11.51 -19.86
N TYR A 110 -3.94 -10.65 -20.75
CA TYR A 110 -2.90 -9.69 -20.37
C TYR A 110 -3.36 -8.73 -19.25
N MET A 111 -4.61 -8.25 -19.32
CA MET A 111 -5.17 -7.37 -18.28
C MET A 111 -5.29 -8.06 -16.93
N PHE A 112 -5.75 -9.32 -16.92
CA PHE A 112 -5.81 -10.14 -15.72
C PHE A 112 -4.43 -10.29 -15.06
N PHE A 113 -3.43 -10.68 -15.83
CA PHE A 113 -2.07 -10.83 -15.31
C PHE A 113 -1.44 -9.52 -14.90
N ARG A 114 -1.65 -8.44 -15.65
CA ARG A 114 -1.17 -7.09 -15.33
C ARG A 114 -1.70 -6.61 -13.99
N LEU A 115 -3.02 -6.67 -13.78
CA LEU A 115 -3.64 -6.24 -12.52
C LEU A 115 -3.20 -7.13 -11.34
N THR A 116 -3.13 -8.45 -11.56
CA THR A 116 -2.63 -9.38 -10.55
C THR A 116 -1.18 -9.06 -10.17
N TYR A 117 -0.33 -8.79 -11.14
CA TYR A 117 1.07 -8.43 -10.94
C TYR A 117 1.25 -7.14 -10.15
N ILE A 118 0.49 -6.08 -10.50
CA ILE A 118 0.51 -4.80 -9.80
C ILE A 118 0.12 -4.97 -8.33
N VAL A 119 -0.98 -5.67 -8.07
CA VAL A 119 -1.47 -5.86 -6.70
C VAL A 119 -0.54 -6.76 -5.90
N ALA A 120 -0.02 -7.82 -6.50
CA ALA A 120 0.94 -8.68 -5.82
C ALA A 120 2.24 -7.94 -5.48
N GLY A 121 2.80 -7.14 -6.40
CA GLY A 121 4.01 -6.36 -6.17
C GLY A 121 3.84 -5.28 -5.09
N THR A 122 2.74 -4.52 -5.12
CA THR A 122 2.44 -3.52 -4.10
C THR A 122 2.11 -4.12 -2.73
N SER A 123 1.40 -5.25 -2.71
CA SER A 123 1.12 -6.00 -1.48
C SER A 123 2.39 -6.53 -0.84
N LEU A 124 3.36 -6.99 -1.63
CA LEU A 124 4.64 -7.47 -1.13
C LEU A 124 5.40 -6.36 -0.39
N MET A 125 5.39 -5.12 -0.90
CA MET A 125 5.96 -3.97 -0.19
C MET A 125 5.26 -3.77 1.16
N THR A 126 3.93 -3.83 1.21
CA THR A 126 3.15 -3.65 2.43
C THR A 126 3.38 -4.77 3.45
N TYR A 127 3.52 -6.02 3.01
CA TYR A 127 3.82 -7.15 3.89
C TYR A 127 5.24 -7.12 4.45
N THR A 128 6.19 -6.52 3.73
CA THR A 128 7.61 -6.51 4.13
C THR A 128 8.07 -5.23 4.81
N THR A 129 7.20 -4.21 4.93
CA THR A 129 7.59 -2.91 5.48
C THR A 129 6.51 -2.37 6.41
N THR A 130 6.92 -1.97 7.62
CA THR A 130 5.98 -1.35 8.56
C THR A 130 5.59 0.06 8.11
N PRO A 131 4.37 0.55 8.43
CA PRO A 131 3.91 1.88 8.06
C PRO A 131 4.86 3.00 8.51
N VAL A 132 5.46 2.89 9.70
CA VAL A 132 6.41 3.86 10.21
C VAL A 132 7.68 3.91 9.34
N ARG A 133 8.23 2.75 8.96
CA ARG A 133 9.39 2.71 8.05
C ARG A 133 9.07 3.20 6.64
N LEU A 134 7.83 2.97 6.17
CA LEU A 134 7.36 3.54 4.90
C LEU A 134 7.38 5.07 4.95
N THR A 135 6.89 5.67 6.03
CA THR A 135 6.91 7.13 6.21
C THR A 135 8.34 7.68 6.23
N GLU A 136 9.28 7.01 6.93
CA GLU A 136 10.70 7.39 6.93
C GLU A 136 11.32 7.28 5.53
N GLY A 137 10.96 6.24 4.77
CA GLY A 137 11.40 6.07 3.38
C GLY A 137 10.87 7.17 2.46
N LEU A 138 9.59 7.51 2.58
CA LEU A 138 8.94 8.58 1.82
C LEU A 138 9.54 9.95 2.14
N GLU A 139 9.79 10.26 3.41
CA GLU A 139 10.47 11.49 3.82
C GLU A 139 11.79 11.68 3.08
N ARG A 140 12.58 10.60 2.99
CA ARG A 140 13.89 10.66 2.32
C ARG A 140 13.78 10.73 0.79
N ILE A 141 12.80 10.06 0.20
CA ILE A 141 12.57 10.12 -1.26
C ILE A 141 12.09 11.52 -1.64
N PHE A 142 11.22 12.12 -0.85
CA PHE A 142 10.67 13.44 -1.11
C PHE A 142 11.53 14.59 -0.53
N ALA A 143 12.64 14.30 0.16
CA ALA A 143 13.54 15.32 0.68
C ALA A 143 13.95 16.38 -0.37
N PRO A 144 14.19 16.07 -1.66
CA PRO A 144 14.49 17.09 -2.66
C PRO A 144 13.37 18.12 -2.88
N LEU A 145 12.11 17.79 -2.57
CA LEU A 145 10.98 18.73 -2.67
C LEU A 145 11.10 19.88 -1.65
N SER A 146 11.93 19.74 -0.63
CA SER A 146 12.22 20.85 0.29
C SER A 146 12.89 22.04 -0.42
N LEU A 147 13.54 21.83 -1.58
CA LEU A 147 14.08 22.91 -2.41
C LEU A 147 13.00 23.82 -3.00
N ILE A 148 11.79 23.29 -3.20
CA ILE A 148 10.61 24.06 -3.64
C ILE A 148 9.70 24.44 -2.49
N LYS A 149 10.27 24.55 -1.27
CA LYS A 149 9.61 24.98 -0.03
C LYS A 149 8.47 24.07 0.46
N VAL A 150 8.44 22.79 0.04
CA VAL A 150 7.50 21.81 0.61
C VAL A 150 8.03 21.34 1.97
N PRO A 151 7.24 21.44 3.06
CA PRO A 151 7.66 21.06 4.42
C PRO A 151 7.62 19.54 4.64
N VAL A 152 8.46 18.81 3.88
CA VAL A 152 8.45 17.33 3.86
C VAL A 152 8.72 16.72 5.24
N ARG A 153 9.61 17.34 6.03
CA ARG A 153 9.97 16.85 7.37
C ARG A 153 8.84 17.00 8.36
N GLU A 154 8.13 18.12 8.31
CA GLU A 154 6.97 18.39 9.15
C GLU A 154 5.83 17.40 8.82
N ILE A 155 5.58 17.17 7.53
CA ILE A 155 4.60 16.19 7.07
C ILE A 155 4.96 14.78 7.57
N ALA A 156 6.21 14.37 7.42
CA ALA A 156 6.68 13.06 7.89
C ALA A 156 6.55 12.91 9.41
N MET A 157 6.82 13.97 10.17
CA MET A 157 6.64 13.98 11.61
C MET A 157 5.16 13.84 11.99
N ILE A 158 4.27 14.62 11.36
CA ILE A 158 2.82 14.54 11.59
C ILE A 158 2.33 13.11 11.28
N MET A 159 2.77 12.52 10.16
CA MET A 159 2.45 11.14 9.81
C MET A 159 2.95 10.13 10.86
N SER A 160 4.15 10.31 11.37
CA SER A 160 4.72 9.43 12.39
C SER A 160 3.96 9.52 13.72
N ILE A 161 3.55 10.73 14.13
CA ILE A 161 2.71 10.97 15.29
C ILE A 161 1.33 10.34 15.08
N ALA A 162 0.70 10.58 13.93
CA ALA A 162 -0.60 10.01 13.59
C ALA A 162 -0.56 8.47 13.64
N LEU A 163 0.42 7.82 13.00
CA LEU A 163 0.57 6.37 13.01
C LEU A 163 0.75 5.79 14.42
N ARG A 164 1.35 6.55 15.34
CA ARG A 164 1.47 6.16 16.75
C ARG A 164 0.16 6.29 17.50
N PHE A 165 -0.61 7.35 17.24
CA PHE A 165 -1.87 7.61 17.95
C PHE A 165 -3.06 6.79 17.42
N ILE A 166 -3.07 6.37 16.17
CA ILE A 166 -4.17 5.58 15.61
C ILE A 166 -4.50 4.33 16.47
N PRO A 167 -3.53 3.47 16.89
CA PRO A 167 -3.84 2.34 17.77
C PRO A 167 -4.43 2.78 19.11
N VAL A 168 -3.81 3.81 19.71
CA VAL A 168 -4.22 4.33 21.03
C VAL A 168 -5.65 4.88 21.00
N LEU A 169 -5.96 5.69 19.98
CA LEU A 169 -7.32 6.23 19.79
C LEU A 169 -8.31 5.12 19.41
N GLY A 170 -7.87 4.09 18.68
CA GLY A 170 -8.70 2.93 18.37
C GLY A 170 -9.10 2.13 19.61
N GLU A 171 -8.17 1.90 20.53
CA GLU A 171 -8.45 1.25 21.80
C GLU A 171 -9.36 2.12 22.68
N GLU A 172 -9.16 3.43 22.71
CA GLU A 172 -9.99 4.37 23.44
C GLU A 172 -11.40 4.43 22.88
N ALA A 173 -11.56 4.50 21.56
CA ALA A 173 -12.85 4.44 20.89
C ALA A 173 -13.61 3.15 21.27
N GLN A 174 -12.92 2.02 21.34
CA GLN A 174 -13.53 0.75 21.73
C GLN A 174 -13.97 0.77 23.21
N LYS A 175 -13.17 1.35 24.11
CA LYS A 175 -13.55 1.51 25.54
C LYS A 175 -14.77 2.40 25.69
N ILE A 176 -14.80 3.55 25.01
CA ILE A 176 -15.94 4.47 25.01
C ILE A 176 -17.18 3.78 24.45
N LYS A 177 -17.07 3.06 23.31
CA LYS A 177 -18.17 2.30 22.72
C LYS A 177 -18.74 1.29 23.71
N THR A 178 -17.90 0.50 24.38
CA THR A 178 -18.33 -0.48 25.37
C THR A 178 -19.05 0.19 26.55
N ALA A 179 -18.52 1.31 27.04
CA ALA A 179 -19.17 2.07 28.12
C ALA A 179 -20.54 2.65 27.71
N GLN A 180 -20.68 3.12 26.48
CA GLN A 180 -21.95 3.62 25.94
C GLN A 180 -22.96 2.48 25.74
N MET A 181 -22.53 1.30 25.31
CA MET A 181 -23.39 0.10 25.24
C MET A 181 -23.92 -0.30 26.62
N SER A 182 -23.09 -0.23 27.67
CA SER A 182 -23.54 -0.48 29.05
C SER A 182 -24.54 0.57 29.55
N ARG A 183 -24.61 1.75 28.93
CA ARG A 183 -25.60 2.80 29.19
C ARG A 183 -26.86 2.67 28.31
N GLY A 184 -26.98 1.57 27.54
CA GLY A 184 -28.14 1.31 26.69
C GLY A 184 -28.03 1.90 25.27
N ALA A 185 -26.86 2.37 24.85
CA ALA A 185 -26.69 2.83 23.47
C ALA A 185 -26.66 1.63 22.49
N ASP A 186 -27.48 1.73 21.45
CA ASP A 186 -27.53 0.74 20.38
C ASP A 186 -26.83 1.29 19.11
N PHE A 187 -25.82 0.54 18.65
CA PHE A 187 -25.01 0.89 17.47
C PHE A 187 -25.32 0.02 16.23
N GLU A 188 -26.20 -0.97 16.38
CA GLU A 188 -26.44 -1.98 15.34
C GLU A 188 -27.82 -1.88 14.69
N SER A 189 -28.84 -1.41 15.43
CA SER A 189 -30.22 -1.31 14.93
C SER A 189 -30.50 0.01 14.20
N GLY A 190 -31.48 -0.03 13.29
CA GLY A 190 -32.00 1.13 12.57
C GLY A 190 -31.33 1.42 11.24
N ASN A 191 -31.82 2.49 10.58
CA ASN A 191 -31.31 2.97 9.30
C ASN A 191 -29.92 3.60 9.44
N ILE A 192 -29.20 3.75 8.32
CA ILE A 192 -27.83 4.32 8.24
C ILE A 192 -27.75 5.67 9.00
N LEU A 193 -28.76 6.53 8.87
CA LEU A 193 -28.81 7.83 9.56
C LEU A 193 -28.95 7.70 11.08
N VAL A 194 -29.75 6.74 11.56
CA VAL A 194 -29.92 6.45 12.99
C VAL A 194 -28.62 5.91 13.57
N ARG A 195 -27.96 4.98 12.86
CA ARG A 195 -26.66 4.44 13.24
C ARG A 195 -25.55 5.50 13.25
N ALA A 196 -25.54 6.43 12.29
CA ALA A 196 -24.61 7.54 12.28
C ALA A 196 -24.82 8.46 13.49
N LYS A 197 -26.08 8.76 13.85
CA LYS A 197 -26.43 9.57 15.01
C LYS A 197 -26.07 8.88 16.33
N SER A 198 -26.25 7.57 16.43
CA SER A 198 -25.86 6.80 17.63
C SER A 198 -24.35 6.77 17.87
N MET A 199 -23.52 7.05 16.84
CA MET A 199 -22.07 7.15 17.00
C MET A 199 -21.59 8.47 17.63
N VAL A 200 -22.44 9.52 17.67
CA VAL A 200 -22.06 10.83 18.23
C VAL A 200 -21.59 10.74 19.70
N PRO A 201 -22.26 9.97 20.61
CA PRO A 201 -21.80 9.79 21.99
C PRO A 201 -20.42 9.12 22.12
N VAL A 202 -19.93 8.49 21.07
CA VAL A 202 -18.56 7.93 21.01
C VAL A 202 -17.58 8.95 20.44
N LEU A 203 -17.99 9.67 19.39
CA LEU A 203 -17.12 10.63 18.70
C LEU A 203 -16.77 11.83 19.58
N VAL A 204 -17.75 12.42 20.30
CA VAL A 204 -17.50 13.63 21.10
C VAL A 204 -16.46 13.40 22.19
N PRO A 205 -16.54 12.37 23.06
CA PRO A 205 -15.50 12.10 24.03
C PRO A 205 -14.15 11.76 23.40
N LEU A 206 -14.14 11.07 22.26
CA LEU A 206 -12.92 10.72 21.53
C LEU A 206 -12.21 11.98 21.02
N PHE A 207 -12.96 12.96 20.46
CA PHE A 207 -12.39 14.25 20.05
C PHE A 207 -11.80 15.01 21.24
N VAL A 208 -12.51 15.10 22.35
CA VAL A 208 -12.02 15.77 23.56
C VAL A 208 -10.71 15.12 24.04
N SER A 209 -10.65 13.79 24.07
CA SER A 209 -9.43 13.07 24.42
C SER A 209 -8.29 13.32 23.44
N ALA A 210 -8.59 13.33 22.13
CA ALA A 210 -7.59 13.59 21.09
C ALA A 210 -6.98 15.01 21.23
N PHE A 211 -7.83 16.03 21.47
CA PHE A 211 -7.33 17.40 21.71
C PHE A 211 -6.49 17.51 22.98
N ARG A 212 -6.93 16.89 24.08
CA ARG A 212 -6.13 16.87 25.31
C ARG A 212 -4.74 16.28 25.10
N ARG A 213 -4.66 15.16 24.35
CA ARG A 213 -3.39 14.52 23.99
C ARG A 213 -2.52 15.41 23.08
N ALA A 214 -3.16 16.15 22.17
CA ALA A 214 -2.44 17.09 21.31
C ALA A 214 -1.82 18.22 22.14
N ASP A 215 -2.58 18.77 23.10
CA ASP A 215 -2.07 19.81 24.02
C ASP A 215 -0.93 19.27 24.90
N GLU A 216 -1.08 18.09 25.49
CA GLU A 216 -0.03 17.43 26.28
C GLU A 216 1.24 17.19 25.45
N LEU A 217 1.08 16.75 24.18
CA LEU A 217 2.20 16.55 23.27
C LEU A 217 2.89 17.87 22.93
N SER A 218 2.10 18.93 22.66
CA SER A 218 2.64 20.27 22.37
C SER A 218 3.49 20.79 23.54
N LEU A 219 2.96 20.74 24.75
CA LEU A 219 3.68 21.13 25.96
C LEU A 219 4.95 20.30 26.17
N ALA A 220 4.88 18.99 25.92
CA ALA A 220 6.05 18.11 25.99
C ALA A 220 7.09 18.40 24.91
N MET A 221 6.70 18.87 23.74
CA MET A 221 7.60 19.30 22.67
C MET A 221 8.26 20.65 23.01
N GLU A 222 7.49 21.60 23.49
CA GLU A 222 7.98 22.90 23.94
C GLU A 222 8.99 22.76 25.10
N SER A 223 8.69 21.94 26.10
CA SER A 223 9.61 21.69 27.23
C SER A 223 10.92 21.02 26.80
N ARG A 224 10.94 20.37 25.63
CA ARG A 224 12.15 19.81 25.01
C ARG A 224 12.80 20.75 23.99
N CYS A 225 12.43 22.02 24.00
CA CYS A 225 12.95 23.05 23.07
C CYS A 225 12.80 22.64 21.59
N TYR A 226 11.62 22.09 21.25
CA TYR A 226 11.34 21.73 19.89
C TYR A 226 11.25 22.99 19.00
N ASP A 227 12.11 23.08 17.98
CA ASP A 227 12.08 24.13 16.97
C ASP A 227 11.82 23.49 15.58
N PRO A 228 10.71 23.82 14.89
CA PRO A 228 10.42 23.32 13.55
C PRO A 228 11.46 23.72 12.51
N SER A 229 12.11 24.88 12.67
CA SER A 229 13.10 25.42 11.72
C SER A 229 14.50 24.79 11.86
N ALA A 230 14.81 24.16 13.00
CA ALA A 230 16.12 23.61 13.27
C ALA A 230 16.45 22.40 12.38
N LYS A 231 17.69 22.33 11.91
CA LYS A 231 18.21 21.12 11.21
C LYS A 231 18.34 19.98 12.21
N ARG A 232 17.56 18.92 12.00
CA ARG A 232 17.54 17.75 12.89
C ARG A 232 18.18 16.55 12.24
N GLY A 233 18.88 15.75 13.04
CA GLY A 233 19.35 14.42 12.68
C GLY A 233 18.36 13.34 13.13
N SER A 234 18.33 12.21 12.44
CA SER A 234 17.62 11.02 12.91
C SER A 234 18.49 10.22 13.87
N MET A 235 17.94 9.76 15.01
CA MET A 235 18.65 8.87 15.93
C MET A 235 19.02 7.53 15.28
N LYS A 236 18.22 7.07 14.31
CA LYS A 236 18.47 5.84 13.52
C LYS A 236 18.45 6.20 12.04
N PRO A 237 19.55 6.79 11.52
CA PRO A 237 19.58 7.18 10.11
C PRO A 237 19.52 5.95 9.21
N LEU A 238 18.69 6.04 8.16
CA LEU A 238 18.67 5.04 7.10
C LEU A 238 20.03 5.07 6.38
N ARG A 239 20.70 3.91 6.31
CA ARG A 239 22.01 3.76 5.64
C ARG A 239 21.87 2.74 4.54
N PHE A 240 22.29 3.11 3.34
CA PHE A 240 22.38 2.19 2.22
C PHE A 240 23.46 1.13 2.50
N GLY A 241 23.08 -0.14 2.37
CA GLY A 241 23.98 -1.27 2.45
C GLY A 241 24.27 -1.87 1.07
N LEU A 242 25.21 -2.80 0.99
CA LEU A 242 25.51 -3.54 -0.23
C LEU A 242 24.27 -4.27 -0.80
N ARG A 243 23.38 -4.74 0.07
CA ARG A 243 22.12 -5.40 -0.31
C ARG A 243 21.19 -4.46 -1.07
N ASP A 244 21.15 -3.19 -0.68
CA ASP A 244 20.32 -2.18 -1.32
C ASP A 244 20.87 -1.82 -2.71
N GLY A 245 22.21 -1.74 -2.85
CA GLY A 245 22.86 -1.56 -4.14
C GLY A 245 22.58 -2.71 -5.11
N LEU A 246 22.69 -3.96 -4.64
CA LEU A 246 22.34 -5.14 -5.44
C LEU A 246 20.87 -5.13 -5.85
N ALA A 247 19.96 -4.73 -4.96
CA ALA A 247 18.55 -4.64 -5.28
C ALA A 247 18.26 -3.58 -6.36
N PHE A 248 18.91 -2.41 -6.32
CA PHE A 248 18.80 -1.41 -7.38
C PHE A 248 19.35 -1.93 -8.72
N LEU A 249 20.45 -2.66 -8.69
CA LEU A 249 21.02 -3.27 -9.90
C LEU A 249 20.07 -4.32 -10.49
N CYS A 250 19.48 -5.18 -9.66
CA CYS A 250 18.47 -6.15 -10.09
C CYS A 250 17.21 -5.48 -10.66
N LEU A 251 16.73 -4.40 -10.02
CA LEU A 251 15.59 -3.64 -10.52
C LEU A 251 15.89 -2.92 -11.84
N GLY A 252 17.10 -2.35 -11.97
CA GLY A 252 17.57 -1.75 -13.22
C GLY A 252 17.70 -2.77 -14.35
N ALA A 253 18.27 -3.95 -14.06
CA ALA A 253 18.34 -5.06 -15.02
C ALA A 253 16.95 -5.53 -15.44
N TYR A 254 16.01 -5.68 -14.49
CA TYR A 254 14.62 -6.01 -14.78
C TYR A 254 13.99 -5.01 -15.74
N MET A 255 14.10 -3.71 -15.47
CA MET A 255 13.56 -2.67 -16.35
C MET A 255 14.25 -2.65 -17.71
N GLY A 256 15.56 -2.80 -17.76
CA GLY A 256 16.32 -2.88 -19.02
C GLY A 256 15.85 -4.04 -19.89
N ILE A 257 15.70 -5.23 -19.32
CA ILE A 257 15.21 -6.42 -20.03
C ILE A 257 13.77 -6.20 -20.51
N MET A 258 12.89 -5.63 -19.68
CA MET A 258 11.50 -5.35 -20.07
C MET A 258 11.40 -4.38 -21.25
N VAL A 259 12.20 -3.31 -21.22
CA VAL A 259 12.27 -2.35 -22.34
C VAL A 259 12.81 -3.02 -23.60
N THR A 260 13.86 -3.82 -23.47
CA THR A 260 14.46 -4.56 -24.61
C THR A 260 13.45 -5.52 -25.22
N ILE A 261 12.72 -6.29 -24.42
CA ILE A 261 11.67 -7.20 -24.91
C ILE A 261 10.58 -6.42 -25.67
N ARG A 262 10.18 -5.25 -25.15
CA ARG A 262 9.15 -4.42 -25.79
C ARG A 262 9.60 -3.80 -27.10
N VAL A 263 10.88 -3.47 -27.23
CA VAL A 263 11.44 -2.86 -28.45
C VAL A 263 11.71 -3.89 -29.55
N LEU A 264 12.06 -5.13 -29.16
CA LEU A 264 12.41 -6.20 -30.10
C LEU A 264 11.19 -6.98 -30.62
N ILE A 265 10.06 -6.93 -29.92
CA ILE A 265 8.81 -7.67 -30.24
C ILE A 265 7.68 -6.68 -30.48
#